data_f2eee9a7b446dff31f8485fbb09212f1
#
_entry.id   f2eee9a7b446dff31f8485fbb09212f1
#
_cell.length_a   1.000
_cell.length_b   1.000
_cell.length_c   1.000
_cell.angle_alpha   90.00
_cell.angle_beta   90.00
_cell.angle_gamma   90.00
#
_symmetry.space_group_name_H-M   'P 1'
#
loop_
_entity.id
_entity.type
_entity.pdbx_description
1 polymer ?
#
loop_
_entity_poly.entity_id
_entity_poly.type
_entity_poly.pdbx_seq_one_letter_code
_entity_poly.pdbx_strand_id
1 'polypeptide(L)'
;MPVSKMGERFASLRIADPPAELAMLHSLQKYGQLTPVITCRIVPGEHELLDGFKRLRAARQLGYSELTARSLTISLRACKAAMLQLNRVGRAITGMEEALVVHSLCHEDGLSQVEIAVLLGRHKSWVCRRLAL
;
A
#
# COMPACT_ATOMS: atom_id res chain seq x y z
N MET A 1 -11.24 -12.63 -4.84
CA MET A 1 -10.18 -13.13 -3.95
C MET A 1 -10.68 -13.16 -2.51
N PRO A 2 -10.48 -14.26 -1.78
CA PRO A 2 -10.89 -14.34 -0.39
C PRO A 2 -10.17 -13.34 0.49
N VAL A 3 -10.93 -12.62 1.35
CA VAL A 3 -10.37 -11.64 2.30
C VAL A 3 -9.36 -12.27 3.25
N SER A 4 -9.56 -13.53 3.59
CA SER A 4 -8.67 -14.29 4.48
C SER A 4 -7.28 -14.56 3.89
N LYS A 5 -7.12 -14.44 2.57
CA LYS A 5 -5.86 -14.66 1.86
C LYS A 5 -5.10 -13.38 1.54
N MET A 6 -5.65 -12.23 1.92
CA MET A 6 -5.00 -10.94 1.71
C MET A 6 -4.12 -10.59 2.90
N GLY A 7 -2.80 -10.60 2.71
CA GLY A 7 -1.84 -10.23 3.74
C GLY A 7 -1.75 -8.71 3.89
N GLU A 8 -1.39 -8.26 5.09
CA GLU A 8 -1.25 -6.86 5.43
C GLU A 8 0.21 -6.49 5.77
N ARG A 9 1.15 -7.14 5.10
CA ARG A 9 2.59 -6.92 5.31
C ARG A 9 3.00 -5.45 5.20
N PHE A 10 2.36 -4.72 4.28
CA PHE A 10 2.69 -3.31 4.02
C PHE A 10 1.81 -2.32 4.78
N ALA A 11 0.94 -2.78 5.65
CA ALA A 11 0.04 -1.91 6.42
C ALA A 11 0.80 -0.89 7.28
N SER A 12 1.97 -1.28 7.80
CA SER A 12 2.83 -0.40 8.60
C SER A 12 3.41 0.79 7.84
N LEU A 13 3.35 0.77 6.51
CA LEU A 13 3.79 1.87 5.65
C LEU A 13 2.69 2.91 5.40
N ARG A 14 1.50 2.68 5.94
CA ARG A 14 0.36 3.59 5.84
C ARG A 14 0.00 4.10 7.22
N ILE A 15 -0.40 5.36 7.28
CA ILE A 15 -0.81 6.00 8.54
C ILE A 15 -2.31 5.85 8.71
N ALA A 16 -2.74 5.48 9.93
CA ALA A 16 -4.14 5.34 10.27
C ALA A 16 -4.86 6.69 10.18
N ASP A 17 -6.07 6.68 9.64
CA ASP A 17 -6.93 7.86 9.49
C ASP A 17 -8.36 7.44 9.89
N PRO A 18 -8.72 7.54 11.18
CA PRO A 18 -10.02 7.06 11.66
C PRO A 18 -11.23 7.65 10.92
N PRO A 19 -11.30 8.96 10.60
CA PRO A 19 -12.41 9.48 9.80
C PRO A 19 -12.52 8.84 8.42
N ALA A 20 -11.39 8.62 7.75
CA ALA A 20 -11.37 7.97 6.45
C ALA A 20 -11.74 6.49 6.52
N GLU A 21 -11.35 5.80 7.61
CA GLU A 21 -11.77 4.42 7.89
C GLU A 21 -13.30 4.32 7.99
N LEU A 22 -13.91 5.23 8.77
CA LEU A 22 -15.35 5.27 8.94
C LEU A 22 -16.07 5.60 7.64
N ALA A 23 -15.56 6.54 6.87
CA ALA A 23 -16.11 6.89 5.56
C ALA A 23 -16.07 5.69 4.60
N MET A 24 -14.99 4.91 4.61
CA MET A 24 -14.86 3.71 3.79
C MET A 24 -15.87 2.64 4.22
N LEU A 25 -16.05 2.45 5.52
CA LEU A 25 -17.03 1.51 6.05
C LEU A 25 -18.44 1.86 5.56
N HIS A 26 -18.83 3.12 5.66
CA HIS A 26 -20.13 3.60 5.21
C HIS A 26 -20.30 3.44 3.68
N SER A 27 -19.27 3.77 2.92
CA SER A 27 -19.28 3.62 1.47
C SER A 27 -19.46 2.16 1.04
N LEU A 28 -18.71 1.25 1.66
CA LEU A 28 -18.78 -0.16 1.35
C LEU A 28 -20.14 -0.75 1.74
N GLN A 29 -20.70 -0.32 2.87
CA GLN A 29 -21.99 -0.74 3.33
C GLN A 29 -23.12 -0.26 2.40
N LYS A 30 -23.01 0.98 1.90
CA LYS A 30 -24.07 1.59 1.07
C LYS A 30 -23.99 1.18 -0.40
N TYR A 31 -22.79 1.15 -0.97
CA TYR A 31 -22.60 0.95 -2.41
C TYR A 31 -21.93 -0.38 -2.78
N GLY A 32 -21.40 -1.12 -1.80
CA GLY A 32 -20.53 -2.25 -2.07
C GLY A 32 -19.16 -1.80 -2.55
N GLN A 33 -18.38 -2.74 -3.05
CA GLN A 33 -17.06 -2.45 -3.58
C GLN A 33 -17.15 -1.76 -4.94
N LEU A 34 -16.70 -0.51 -5.02
CA LEU A 34 -16.74 0.29 -6.24
C LEU A 34 -15.47 0.13 -7.09
N THR A 35 -14.31 -0.07 -6.45
CA THR A 35 -13.04 -0.24 -7.13
C THR A 35 -12.30 -1.45 -6.59
N PRO A 36 -11.51 -2.16 -7.43
CA PRO A 36 -10.70 -3.27 -6.95
C PRO A 36 -9.64 -2.81 -5.96
N VAL A 37 -9.29 -3.67 -5.01
CA VAL A 37 -8.06 -3.54 -4.23
C VAL A 37 -6.88 -4.02 -5.09
N ILE A 38 -5.68 -3.59 -4.77
CA ILE A 38 -4.47 -3.99 -5.50
C ILE A 38 -3.63 -4.87 -4.58
N THR A 39 -3.29 -6.05 -5.07
CA THR A 39 -2.41 -6.99 -4.36
C THR A 39 -1.17 -7.26 -5.19
N CYS A 40 -0.11 -7.73 -4.55
CA CYS A 40 1.04 -8.29 -5.24
C CYS A 40 1.29 -9.72 -4.78
N ARG A 41 1.89 -10.50 -5.67
CA ARG A 41 2.24 -11.89 -5.44
C ARG A 41 3.75 -12.00 -5.36
N ILE A 42 4.27 -12.01 -4.14
CA ILE A 42 5.72 -12.07 -3.87
C ILE A 42 6.19 -13.52 -3.95
N VAL A 43 5.43 -14.42 -3.33
CA VAL A 43 5.66 -15.85 -3.32
C VAL A 43 4.42 -16.53 -3.90
N PRO A 44 4.55 -17.62 -4.68
CA PRO A 44 3.40 -18.33 -5.21
C PRO A 44 2.37 -18.69 -4.13
N GLY A 45 1.12 -18.30 -4.33
CA GLY A 45 0.03 -18.54 -3.39
C GLY A 45 -0.15 -17.51 -2.29
N GLU A 46 0.81 -16.59 -2.11
CA GLU A 46 0.71 -15.49 -1.15
C GLU A 46 0.38 -14.19 -1.86
N HIS A 47 -0.63 -13.49 -1.35
CA HIS A 47 -1.04 -12.19 -1.86
C HIS A 47 -0.93 -11.15 -0.76
N GLU A 48 -0.13 -10.12 -1.02
CA GLU A 48 0.04 -8.99 -0.10
C GLU A 48 -0.69 -7.77 -0.64
N LEU A 49 -1.47 -7.12 0.20
CA LEU A 49 -2.21 -5.93 -0.19
C LEU A 49 -1.26 -4.74 -0.37
N LEU A 50 -1.42 -4.03 -1.49
CA LEU A 50 -0.69 -2.80 -1.78
C LEU A 50 -1.56 -1.56 -1.63
N ASP A 51 -2.82 -1.68 -2.00
CA ASP A 51 -3.79 -0.58 -1.93
C ASP A 51 -5.16 -1.13 -1.59
N GLY A 52 -5.89 -0.41 -0.73
CA GLY A 52 -7.21 -0.80 -0.28
C GLY A 52 -7.24 -1.33 1.15
N PHE A 53 -6.29 -0.95 2.00
CA PHE A 53 -6.26 -1.38 3.41
C PHE A 53 -7.53 -1.01 4.16
N LYS A 54 -8.07 0.18 3.92
CA LYS A 54 -9.33 0.61 4.53
C LYS A 54 -10.50 -0.25 4.05
N ARG A 55 -10.52 -0.58 2.75
CA ARG A 55 -11.54 -1.46 2.17
C ARG A 55 -11.46 -2.87 2.76
N LEU A 56 -10.25 -3.41 2.92
CA LEU A 56 -10.06 -4.72 3.51
C LEU A 56 -10.56 -4.75 4.95
N ARG A 57 -10.19 -3.76 5.75
CA ARG A 57 -10.64 -3.67 7.15
C ARG A 57 -12.16 -3.52 7.24
N ALA A 58 -12.74 -2.65 6.41
CA ALA A 58 -14.19 -2.48 6.35
C ALA A 58 -14.90 -3.76 5.89
N ALA A 59 -14.36 -4.43 4.90
CA ALA A 59 -14.93 -5.69 4.40
C ALA A 59 -14.92 -6.77 5.48
N ARG A 60 -13.84 -6.90 6.23
CA ARG A 60 -13.76 -7.83 7.37
C ARG A 60 -14.78 -7.50 8.43
N GLN A 61 -14.94 -6.23 8.76
CA GLN A 61 -15.90 -5.76 9.75
C GLN A 61 -17.34 -6.02 9.32
N LEU A 62 -17.63 -5.89 8.02
CA LEU A 62 -18.97 -6.16 7.46
C LEU A 62 -19.22 -7.64 7.15
N GLY A 63 -18.24 -8.50 7.36
CA GLY A 63 -18.38 -9.93 7.11
C GLY A 63 -18.28 -10.37 5.65
N TYR A 64 -17.64 -9.57 4.81
CA TYR A 64 -17.39 -9.94 3.42
C TYR A 64 -16.42 -11.13 3.35
N SER A 65 -16.76 -12.13 2.55
CA SER A 65 -15.87 -13.27 2.31
C SER A 65 -14.85 -13.01 1.22
N GLU A 66 -15.18 -12.14 0.26
CA GLU A 66 -14.36 -11.84 -0.90
C GLU A 66 -14.35 -10.36 -1.24
N LEU A 67 -13.27 -9.92 -1.88
CA LEU A 67 -13.14 -8.62 -2.53
C LEU A 67 -12.61 -8.82 -3.93
N THR A 68 -13.03 -7.96 -4.86
CA THR A 68 -12.44 -7.90 -6.19
C THR A 68 -11.04 -7.30 -6.05
N ALA A 69 -10.04 -7.99 -6.60
CA ALA A 69 -8.65 -7.59 -6.51
C ALA A 69 -7.99 -7.65 -7.88
N ARG A 70 -7.10 -6.69 -8.12
CA ARG A 70 -6.15 -6.74 -9.23
C ARG A 70 -4.80 -7.18 -8.66
N SER A 71 -4.26 -8.28 -9.17
CA SER A 71 -3.00 -8.83 -8.70
C SER A 71 -1.86 -8.45 -9.63
N LEU A 72 -0.76 -7.99 -9.04
CA LEU A 72 0.49 -7.70 -9.73
C LEU A 72 1.52 -8.76 -9.37
N THR A 73 2.32 -9.18 -10.34
CA THR A 73 3.45 -10.10 -10.11
C THR A 73 4.74 -9.32 -10.27
N ILE A 74 5.24 -8.80 -9.14
CA ILE A 74 6.41 -7.91 -9.10
C ILE A 74 7.25 -8.25 -7.87
N SER A 75 8.51 -7.77 -7.86
CA SER A 75 9.41 -7.96 -6.73
C SER A 75 8.95 -7.18 -5.49
N LEU A 76 9.46 -7.56 -4.31
CA LEU A 76 9.18 -6.86 -3.06
C LEU A 76 9.51 -5.35 -3.14
N ARG A 77 10.66 -5.02 -3.75
CA ARG A 77 11.06 -3.62 -3.95
C ARG A 77 10.09 -2.88 -4.85
N ALA A 78 9.68 -3.50 -5.94
CA ALA A 78 8.70 -2.93 -6.86
C ALA A 78 7.32 -2.78 -6.22
N CYS A 79 6.94 -3.66 -5.30
CA CYS A 79 5.71 -3.52 -4.52
C CYS A 79 5.71 -2.22 -3.71
N LYS A 80 6.81 -1.94 -3.01
CA LYS A 80 6.93 -0.70 -2.22
C LYS A 80 6.90 0.55 -3.09
N ALA A 81 7.58 0.51 -4.25
CA ALA A 81 7.52 1.59 -5.23
C ALA A 81 6.10 1.78 -5.79
N ALA A 82 5.41 0.68 -6.08
CA ALA A 82 4.04 0.72 -6.59
C ALA A 82 3.06 1.35 -5.59
N MET A 83 3.25 1.15 -4.28
CA MET A 83 2.42 1.80 -3.27
C MET A 83 2.44 3.33 -3.40
N LEU A 84 3.60 3.91 -3.66
CA LEU A 84 3.73 5.35 -3.87
C LEU A 84 3.04 5.80 -5.15
N GLN A 85 3.20 5.04 -6.24
CA GLN A 85 2.58 5.36 -7.52
C GLN A 85 1.04 5.28 -7.46
N LEU A 86 0.51 4.23 -6.85
CA LEU A 86 -0.94 4.05 -6.72
C LEU A 86 -1.58 5.18 -5.91
N ASN A 87 -0.89 5.70 -4.92
CA ASN A 87 -1.41 6.76 -4.06
C ASN A 87 -1.22 8.17 -4.65
N ARG A 88 -0.47 8.33 -5.74
CA ARG A 88 -0.31 9.62 -6.42
C ARG A 88 -1.54 10.02 -7.24
N VAL A 89 -2.32 9.05 -7.68
CA VAL A 89 -3.44 9.27 -8.60
C VAL A 89 -4.76 9.51 -7.88
N GLY A 90 -5.01 8.81 -6.78
CA GLY A 90 -6.32 8.81 -6.12
C GLY A 90 -6.39 9.63 -4.84
N ARG A 91 -5.37 9.58 -4.01
CA ARG A 91 -5.32 10.23 -2.71
C ARG A 91 -3.90 10.70 -2.44
N ALA A 92 -3.77 11.91 -1.91
CA ALA A 92 -2.47 12.42 -1.51
C ALA A 92 -1.84 11.52 -0.43
N ILE A 93 -0.71 10.92 -0.74
CA ILE A 93 0.12 10.26 0.26
C ILE A 93 0.89 11.34 1.02
N THR A 94 0.93 11.25 2.34
CA THR A 94 1.62 12.25 3.16
C THR A 94 3.14 12.10 3.04
N GLY A 95 3.88 13.17 3.34
CA GLY A 95 5.33 13.13 3.40
C GLY A 95 5.84 12.09 4.40
N MET A 96 5.11 11.85 5.48
CA MET A 96 5.43 10.81 6.46
C MET A 96 5.24 9.39 5.90
N GLU A 97 4.19 9.17 5.13
CA GLU A 97 3.99 7.87 4.47
C GLU A 97 5.06 7.62 3.41
N GLU A 98 5.46 8.64 2.66
CA GLU A 98 6.61 8.56 1.74
C GLU A 98 7.89 8.20 2.50
N ALA A 99 8.11 8.85 3.66
CA ALA A 99 9.27 8.56 4.51
C ALA A 99 9.26 7.11 5.01
N LEU A 100 8.11 6.58 5.41
CA LEU A 100 7.99 5.19 5.84
C LEU A 100 8.42 4.21 4.73
N VAL A 101 8.01 4.46 3.50
CA VAL A 101 8.41 3.64 2.35
C VAL A 101 9.91 3.75 2.10
N VAL A 102 10.46 4.96 2.10
CA VAL A 102 11.89 5.20 1.88
C VAL A 102 12.72 4.53 2.97
N HIS A 103 12.34 4.67 4.25
CA HIS A 103 13.02 4.00 5.35
C HIS A 103 12.97 2.48 5.21
N SER A 104 11.83 1.93 4.80
CA SER A 104 11.70 0.49 4.57
C SER A 104 12.62 0.00 3.45
N LEU A 105 12.71 0.73 2.34
CA LEU A 105 13.62 0.38 1.24
C LEU A 105 15.09 0.45 1.68
N CYS A 106 15.44 1.41 2.50
CA CYS A 106 16.80 1.57 3.02
C CYS A 106 17.15 0.49 4.05
N HIS A 107 16.32 0.33 5.08
CA HIS A 107 16.66 -0.49 6.25
C HIS A 107 16.25 -1.96 6.12
N GLU A 108 15.14 -2.26 5.48
CA GLU A 108 14.70 -3.65 5.30
C GLU A 108 15.25 -4.27 4.02
N ASP A 109 15.27 -3.50 2.91
CA ASP A 109 15.74 -4.00 1.61
C ASP A 109 17.22 -3.68 1.34
N GLY A 110 17.86 -2.89 2.20
CA GLY A 110 19.29 -2.59 2.11
C GLY A 110 19.69 -1.73 0.92
N LEU A 111 18.78 -0.93 0.37
CA LEU A 111 19.07 -0.08 -0.78
C LEU A 111 19.80 1.20 -0.36
N SER A 112 20.75 1.63 -1.19
CA SER A 112 21.38 2.93 -1.06
C SER A 112 20.42 4.05 -1.46
N GLN A 113 20.74 5.29 -1.09
CA GLN A 113 19.94 6.45 -1.49
C GLN A 113 19.85 6.59 -3.01
N VAL A 114 20.94 6.30 -3.73
CA VAL A 114 20.97 6.34 -5.20
C VAL A 114 20.05 5.27 -5.78
N GLU A 115 20.12 4.05 -5.25
CA GLU A 115 19.25 2.95 -5.70
C GLU A 115 17.78 3.24 -5.46
N ILE A 116 17.43 3.82 -4.30
CA ILE A 116 16.07 4.24 -3.99
C ILE A 116 15.61 5.34 -4.95
N ALA A 117 16.46 6.33 -5.22
CA ALA A 117 16.14 7.41 -6.13
C ALA A 117 15.84 6.88 -7.55
N VAL A 118 16.64 5.94 -8.05
CA VAL A 118 16.39 5.29 -9.34
C VAL A 118 15.09 4.52 -9.32
N LEU A 119 14.86 3.71 -8.30
CA LEU A 119 13.65 2.88 -8.18
C LEU A 119 12.38 3.73 -8.15
N LEU A 120 12.39 4.84 -7.42
CA LEU A 120 11.22 5.72 -7.26
C LEU A 120 11.10 6.79 -8.33
N GLY A 121 12.09 6.92 -9.22
CA GLY A 121 12.11 7.98 -10.24
C GLY A 121 12.20 9.36 -9.61
N ARG A 122 12.97 9.51 -8.54
CA ARG A 122 13.15 10.76 -7.81
C ARG A 122 14.62 11.15 -7.76
N HIS A 123 14.89 12.43 -7.45
CA HIS A 123 16.25 12.91 -7.23
C HIS A 123 16.76 12.41 -5.87
N LYS A 124 18.09 12.18 -5.77
CA LYS A 124 18.71 11.74 -4.51
C LYS A 124 18.40 12.68 -3.33
N SER A 125 18.33 13.97 -3.58
CA SER A 125 18.00 14.96 -2.54
C SER A 125 16.59 14.75 -1.96
N TRP A 126 15.62 14.33 -2.78
CA TRP A 126 14.27 13.99 -2.32
C TRP A 126 14.34 12.80 -1.34
N VAL A 127 15.09 11.76 -1.71
CA VAL A 127 15.28 10.56 -0.86
C VAL A 127 15.95 10.95 0.46
N CYS A 128 17.00 11.77 0.40
CA CYS A 128 17.71 12.23 1.58
C CYS A 128 16.78 12.97 2.54
N ARG A 129 15.93 13.85 2.04
CA ARG A 129 14.95 14.58 2.85
C ARG A 129 13.92 13.66 3.50
N ARG A 130 13.48 12.60 2.83
CA ARG A 130 12.55 11.63 3.40
C ARG A 130 13.21 10.78 4.48
N LEU A 131 14.47 10.40 4.31
CA LEU A 131 15.23 9.69 5.33
C LEU A 131 15.47 10.53 6.60
N ALA A 132 15.46 11.85 6.48
CA ALA A 132 15.61 12.76 7.62
C ALA A 132 14.32 12.89 8.47
N LEU A 133 13.19 12.45 7.96
CA LEU A 133 11.96 12.42 8.71
C LEU A 133 11.92 11.20 9.62
#